data_24fb8f0f3f2946e939ffb7d97a13b922
#
_entry.id   24fb8f0f3f2946e939ffb7d97a13b922
#
_cell.length_a   1.000
_cell.length_b   1.000
_cell.length_c   1.000
_cell.angle_alpha   90.00
_cell.angle_beta   90.00
_cell.angle_gamma   90.00
#
_symmetry.space_group_name_H-M   'P 1'
#
loop_
_entity.id
_entity.type
_entity.pdbx_description
1 polymer ?
#
loop_
_entity_poly.entity_id
_entity_poly.type
_entity_poly.pdbx_seq_one_letter_code
_entity_poly.pdbx_strand_id
1 'polypeptide(L)'
;MTPQPAAAPPRAPGPFRSAEEAWLWTMAALVARREGARYTASQGVITRPCEPDDVVKCLDTLYRRRRIEIAHARILRIWGERQDAPNPAHAGERCDHRLWREALRRLEWPLRVKGIVA
;
A
#
# COMPACT_ATOMS: atom_id res chain seq x y z
N MET A 1 10.81 -38.88 7.85
CA MET A 1 10.98 -37.60 8.29
C MET A 1 10.11 -36.64 7.59
N THR A 2 9.42 -35.93 8.31
CA THR A 2 8.47 -35.05 7.74
C THR A 2 9.10 -33.76 7.41
N PRO A 3 8.96 -33.36 6.26
CA PRO A 3 9.42 -32.04 5.96
C PRO A 3 8.63 -31.10 6.80
N GLN A 4 9.31 -30.34 7.45
CA GLN A 4 8.81 -29.26 8.08
C GLN A 4 8.02 -28.47 7.13
N PRO A 5 6.77 -28.34 7.35
CA PRO A 5 6.06 -27.40 6.55
C PRO A 5 6.74 -26.13 6.88
N ALA A 6 7.54 -25.77 6.03
CA ALA A 6 8.11 -24.54 6.15
C ALA A 6 7.03 -23.62 6.58
N ALA A 7 7.27 -22.96 7.61
CA ALA A 7 6.61 -21.73 7.79
C ALA A 7 6.51 -21.16 6.41
N ALA A 8 5.38 -20.64 6.12
CA ALA A 8 5.15 -20.05 4.85
C ALA A 8 6.42 -19.40 4.37
N PRO A 9 6.89 -19.74 3.21
CA PRO A 9 8.12 -19.15 2.74
C PRO A 9 7.96 -17.65 2.82
N PRO A 10 9.02 -16.97 3.13
CA PRO A 10 8.98 -15.53 3.07
C PRO A 10 8.47 -15.18 1.70
N ARG A 11 7.64 -14.19 1.62
CA ARG A 11 7.17 -13.74 0.35
C ARG A 11 8.34 -13.55 -0.56
N ALA A 12 8.23 -14.11 -1.72
CA ALA A 12 9.25 -13.90 -2.72
C ALA A 12 9.45 -12.41 -2.90
N PRO A 13 10.68 -11.95 -3.01
CA PRO A 13 10.92 -10.57 -3.36
C PRO A 13 10.28 -10.34 -4.72
N GLY A 14 9.65 -9.24 -4.88
CA GLY A 14 9.02 -8.95 -6.13
C GLY A 14 7.92 -7.93 -5.99
N PRO A 15 7.24 -7.66 -7.09
CA PRO A 15 6.22 -6.64 -7.08
C PRO A 15 5.03 -7.04 -6.23
N PHE A 16 4.31 -6.04 -5.79
CA PHE A 16 3.06 -6.26 -5.08
C PHE A 16 2.01 -6.76 -6.06
N ARG A 17 1.00 -7.40 -5.53
CA ARG A 17 -0.08 -7.94 -6.36
C ARG A 17 -1.06 -6.87 -6.79
N SER A 18 -1.19 -5.82 -6.02
CA SER A 18 -2.17 -4.78 -6.29
C SER A 18 -1.71 -3.46 -5.70
N ALA A 19 -2.35 -2.40 -6.15
CA ALA A 19 -2.11 -1.10 -5.58
C ALA A 19 -2.50 -1.07 -4.10
N GLU A 20 -3.53 -1.79 -3.73
CA GLU A 20 -3.95 -1.84 -2.33
C GLU A 20 -2.86 -2.43 -1.46
N GLU A 21 -2.29 -3.55 -1.87
CA GLU A 21 -1.20 -4.16 -1.12
C GLU A 21 -0.02 -3.21 -1.00
N ALA A 22 0.35 -2.58 -2.11
CA ALA A 22 1.46 -1.65 -2.13
C ALA A 22 1.19 -0.46 -1.21
N TRP A 23 -0.03 0.05 -1.23
CA TRP A 23 -0.37 1.20 -0.42
C TRP A 23 -0.37 0.87 1.07
N LEU A 24 -0.96 -0.26 1.46
CA LEU A 24 -0.97 -0.66 2.87
C LEU A 24 0.44 -0.89 3.38
N TRP A 25 1.30 -1.49 2.57
CA TRP A 25 2.71 -1.65 2.93
C TRP A 25 3.39 -0.30 3.12
N THR A 26 3.13 0.63 2.20
CA THR A 26 3.70 1.98 2.26
C THR A 26 3.29 2.68 3.54
N MET A 27 2.01 2.63 3.86
CA MET A 27 1.51 3.31 5.04
C MET A 27 2.04 2.70 6.33
N ALA A 28 2.18 1.38 6.39
CA ALA A 28 2.78 0.75 7.54
C ALA A 28 4.20 1.22 7.76
N ALA A 29 4.96 1.34 6.67
CA ALA A 29 6.33 1.81 6.74
C ALA A 29 6.42 3.26 7.21
N LEU A 30 5.52 4.10 6.70
CA LEU A 30 5.52 5.51 7.06
C LEU A 30 5.10 5.72 8.52
N VAL A 31 4.13 4.96 8.98
CA VAL A 31 3.71 5.03 10.38
C VAL A 31 4.84 4.58 11.29
N ALA A 32 5.50 3.49 10.95
CA ALA A 32 6.63 3.00 11.74
C ALA A 32 7.75 4.04 11.80
N ARG A 33 8.02 4.67 10.68
CA ARG A 33 9.05 5.71 10.60
C ARG A 33 8.68 6.90 11.47
N ARG A 34 7.43 7.32 11.42
CA ARG A 34 6.94 8.47 12.19
C ARG A 34 7.00 8.19 13.69
N GLU A 35 6.75 6.96 14.07
CA GLU A 35 6.76 6.58 15.48
C GLU A 35 8.16 6.25 15.98
N GLY A 36 9.16 6.40 15.12
CA GLY A 36 10.53 6.14 15.53
C GLY A 36 10.88 4.68 15.60
N ALA A 37 10.01 3.81 15.10
CA ALA A 37 10.32 2.40 15.07
C ALA A 37 11.47 2.17 14.11
N ARG A 38 12.42 1.36 14.52
CA ARG A 38 13.51 1.06 13.64
C ARG A 38 13.14 -0.08 12.75
N TYR A 39 13.22 0.17 11.49
CA TYR A 39 13.18 -0.89 10.53
C TYR A 39 14.54 -1.50 10.54
N THR A 40 14.66 -2.60 11.22
CA THR A 40 15.94 -3.27 11.23
C THR A 40 16.04 -4.10 9.96
N ALA A 41 17.25 -4.32 9.55
CA ALA A 41 17.49 -5.13 8.38
C ALA A 41 16.95 -6.54 8.58
N SER A 42 16.92 -7.01 9.80
CA SER A 42 16.42 -8.35 10.07
C SER A 42 14.93 -8.46 9.81
N GLN A 43 14.22 -7.36 9.91
CA GLN A 43 12.81 -7.37 9.56
C GLN A 43 12.63 -7.16 8.09
N GLY A 44 13.63 -6.59 7.46
CA GLY A 44 13.58 -6.34 6.05
C GLY A 44 14.09 -7.48 5.23
N VAL A 45 13.77 -8.69 5.65
CA VAL A 45 14.20 -9.84 4.89
C VAL A 45 13.56 -9.88 3.52
N ILE A 46 12.37 -9.31 3.41
CA ILE A 46 11.68 -9.32 2.13
C ILE A 46 12.05 -8.05 1.39
N THR A 47 12.75 -8.25 0.30
CA THR A 47 13.12 -7.15 -0.56
C THR A 47 11.94 -6.79 -1.43
N ARG A 48 11.57 -5.55 -1.41
CA ARG A 48 10.52 -5.05 -2.29
C ARG A 48 11.15 -4.25 -3.42
N PRO A 49 10.43 -4.07 -4.52
CA PRO A 49 10.99 -3.39 -5.69
C PRO A 49 11.13 -1.89 -5.51
N CYS A 50 10.77 -1.36 -4.37
CA CYS A 50 10.76 0.08 -4.18
C CYS A 50 10.85 0.45 -2.72
N GLU A 51 11.10 1.73 -2.50
CA GLU A 51 10.99 2.33 -1.18
C GLU A 51 9.57 2.87 -1.01
N PRO A 52 9.11 3.05 0.23
CA PRO A 52 7.78 3.66 0.43
C PRO A 52 7.62 4.99 -0.27
N ASP A 53 8.69 5.78 -0.33
CA ASP A 53 8.61 7.08 -0.97
C ASP A 53 8.30 7.00 -2.45
N ASP A 54 8.64 5.89 -3.10
CA ASP A 54 8.35 5.72 -4.51
C ASP A 54 6.84 5.63 -4.75
N VAL A 55 6.13 4.97 -3.85
CA VAL A 55 4.68 4.87 -3.94
C VAL A 55 4.05 6.23 -3.66
N VAL A 56 4.56 6.94 -2.66
CA VAL A 56 4.07 8.28 -2.34
C VAL A 56 4.26 9.23 -3.50
N LYS A 57 5.39 9.12 -4.20
CA LYS A 57 5.65 9.97 -5.36
C LYS A 57 4.65 9.72 -6.47
N CYS A 58 4.25 8.47 -6.67
CA CYS A 58 3.23 8.17 -7.66
C CYS A 58 1.91 8.83 -7.29
N LEU A 59 1.54 8.76 -6.02
CA LEU A 59 0.32 9.38 -5.57
C LEU A 59 0.37 10.90 -5.72
N ASP A 60 1.49 11.48 -5.36
CA ASP A 60 1.68 12.92 -5.48
C ASP A 60 1.58 13.38 -6.93
N THR A 61 2.14 12.61 -7.84
CA THR A 61 2.05 12.92 -9.26
C THR A 61 0.60 12.88 -9.74
N LEU A 62 -0.16 11.89 -9.31
CA LEU A 62 -1.58 11.81 -9.65
C LEU A 62 -2.33 13.03 -9.13
N TYR A 63 -2.05 13.43 -7.92
CA TYR A 63 -2.71 14.58 -7.33
C TYR A 63 -2.37 15.86 -8.10
N ARG A 64 -1.10 16.07 -8.39
CA ARG A 64 -0.67 17.26 -9.12
C ARG A 64 -1.21 17.30 -10.53
N ARG A 65 -1.44 16.16 -11.14
CA ARG A 65 -2.03 16.08 -12.48
C ARG A 65 -3.54 16.03 -12.44
N ARG A 66 -4.12 16.22 -11.27
CA ARG A 66 -5.56 16.24 -11.08
C ARG A 66 -6.25 14.95 -11.49
N ARG A 67 -5.53 13.84 -11.34
CA ARG A 67 -6.10 12.51 -11.58
C ARG A 67 -6.80 11.98 -10.36
N ILE A 68 -6.47 12.49 -9.18
CA ILE A 68 -7.19 12.22 -7.95
C ILE A 68 -7.41 13.53 -7.23
N GLU A 69 -8.37 13.55 -6.32
CA GLU A 69 -8.72 14.71 -5.55
C GLU A 69 -8.25 14.56 -4.12
N ILE A 70 -8.32 15.66 -3.37
CA ILE A 70 -7.91 15.64 -1.98
C ILE A 70 -8.71 14.61 -1.17
N ALA A 71 -9.97 14.39 -1.52
CA ALA A 71 -10.79 13.42 -0.85
C ALA A 71 -10.23 12.01 -0.98
N HIS A 72 -9.71 11.68 -2.16
CA HIS A 72 -9.06 10.39 -2.38
C HIS A 72 -7.83 10.25 -1.50
N ALA A 73 -7.00 11.29 -1.47
CA ALA A 73 -5.77 11.24 -0.68
C ALA A 73 -6.08 11.10 0.81
N ARG A 74 -7.12 11.77 1.29
CA ARG A 74 -7.51 11.65 2.69
C ARG A 74 -7.94 10.25 3.05
N ILE A 75 -8.75 9.64 2.20
CA ILE A 75 -9.25 8.30 2.45
C ILE A 75 -8.10 7.28 2.42
N LEU A 76 -7.19 7.45 1.48
CA LEU A 76 -6.01 6.58 1.43
C LEU A 76 -5.21 6.69 2.72
N ARG A 77 -5.05 7.90 3.25
CA ARG A 77 -4.30 8.07 4.48
C ARG A 77 -5.03 7.49 5.67
N ILE A 78 -6.30 7.82 5.82
CA ILE A 78 -7.07 7.40 7.00
C ILE A 78 -7.08 5.87 7.11
N TRP A 79 -7.49 5.20 6.06
CA TRP A 79 -7.61 3.76 6.09
C TRP A 79 -6.26 3.07 5.98
N GLY A 80 -5.30 3.72 5.29
CA GLY A 80 -3.94 3.21 5.27
C GLY A 80 -3.30 3.19 6.64
N GLU A 81 -3.53 4.23 7.44
CA GLU A 81 -2.99 4.25 8.79
C GLU A 81 -3.63 3.18 9.67
N ARG A 82 -4.88 2.86 9.41
CA ARG A 82 -5.58 1.78 10.12
C ARG A 82 -5.17 0.41 9.63
N GLN A 83 -4.45 0.33 8.52
CA GLN A 83 -4.05 -0.93 7.91
C GLN A 83 -5.25 -1.79 7.55
N ASP A 84 -6.31 -1.15 7.08
CA ASP A 84 -7.55 -1.84 6.79
C ASP A 84 -8.28 -1.10 5.68
N ALA A 85 -9.08 -1.80 4.92
CA ALA A 85 -9.88 -1.19 3.87
C ALA A 85 -11.28 -0.90 4.39
N PRO A 86 -11.93 0.16 3.89
CA PRO A 86 -13.32 0.41 4.27
C PRO A 86 -14.21 -0.74 3.83
N ASN A 87 -15.21 -1.03 4.64
CA ASN A 87 -16.12 -2.14 4.38
C ASN A 87 -17.40 -1.62 3.73
N PRO A 88 -17.70 -2.01 2.48
CA PRO A 88 -18.89 -1.51 1.81
C PRO A 88 -20.19 -2.03 2.44
N ALA A 89 -20.12 -3.07 3.25
CA ALA A 89 -21.31 -3.58 3.93
C ALA A 89 -21.75 -2.67 5.07
N HIS A 90 -20.86 -1.82 5.55
CA HIS A 90 -21.21 -0.88 6.61
C HIS A 90 -21.66 0.43 5.98
N ALA A 91 -22.87 0.85 6.29
CA ALA A 91 -23.42 2.06 5.66
C ALA A 91 -22.52 3.27 5.86
N GLY A 92 -21.92 3.39 7.04
CA GLY A 92 -21.04 4.52 7.33
C GLY A 92 -19.71 4.53 6.59
N GLU A 93 -19.35 3.40 5.98
CA GLU A 93 -18.08 3.29 5.27
C GLU A 93 -18.25 3.18 3.76
N ARG A 94 -19.47 3.25 3.29
CA ARG A 94 -19.74 3.01 1.88
C ARG A 94 -19.13 4.08 0.98
N CYS A 95 -19.23 5.33 1.38
CA CYS A 95 -18.61 6.41 0.62
C CYS A 95 -17.09 6.31 0.64
N ASP A 96 -16.54 5.98 1.80
CA ASP A 96 -15.10 5.80 1.93
C ASP A 96 -14.62 4.66 1.05
N HIS A 97 -15.39 3.58 1.01
CA HIS A 97 -15.04 2.43 0.18
C HIS A 97 -14.99 2.83 -1.30
N ARG A 98 -15.96 3.63 -1.76
CA ARG A 98 -15.96 4.08 -3.14
C ARG A 98 -14.72 4.89 -3.46
N LEU A 99 -14.39 5.86 -2.60
CA LEU A 99 -13.20 6.69 -2.79
C LEU A 99 -11.93 5.87 -2.73
N TRP A 100 -11.87 4.93 -1.81
CA TRP A 100 -10.73 4.03 -1.67
C TRP A 100 -10.50 3.25 -2.97
N ARG A 101 -11.56 2.67 -3.51
CA ARG A 101 -11.46 1.90 -4.74
C ARG A 101 -11.08 2.76 -5.94
N GLU A 102 -11.66 3.95 -6.03
CA GLU A 102 -11.33 4.86 -7.12
C GLU A 102 -9.86 5.28 -7.07
N ALA A 103 -9.41 5.63 -5.89
CA ALA A 103 -8.03 6.07 -5.73
C ALA A 103 -7.04 4.96 -6.09
N LEU A 104 -7.30 3.76 -5.59
CA LEU A 104 -6.40 2.64 -5.86
C LEU A 104 -6.43 2.25 -7.33
N ARG A 105 -7.57 2.34 -7.98
CA ARG A 105 -7.65 2.05 -9.40
C ARG A 105 -6.75 3.00 -10.19
N ARG A 106 -6.75 4.27 -9.82
CA ARG A 106 -5.92 5.26 -10.52
C ARG A 106 -4.46 5.13 -10.18
N LEU A 107 -4.15 4.60 -9.02
CA LEU A 107 -2.77 4.38 -8.61
C LEU A 107 -2.17 3.14 -9.26
N GLU A 108 -3.02 2.22 -9.67
CA GLU A 108 -2.57 0.92 -10.19
C GLU A 108 -1.65 1.05 -11.39
N TRP A 109 -2.04 1.84 -12.38
CA TRP A 109 -1.27 1.93 -13.61
C TRP A 109 0.13 2.52 -13.40
N PRO A 110 0.27 3.67 -12.73
CA PRO A 110 1.61 4.21 -12.48
C PRO A 110 2.51 3.23 -11.74
N LEU A 111 1.95 2.48 -10.79
CA LEU A 111 2.75 1.52 -10.05
C LEU A 111 3.16 0.35 -10.93
N ARG A 112 2.31 -0.06 -11.85
CA ARG A 112 2.66 -1.11 -12.81
C ARG A 112 3.76 -0.66 -13.76
N VAL A 113 3.66 0.56 -14.23
CA VAL A 113 4.67 1.10 -15.16
C VAL A 113 6.04 1.08 -14.50
N LYS A 114 6.09 1.32 -13.19
CA LYS A 114 7.36 1.32 -12.48
C LYS A 114 7.77 -0.06 -11.97
N GLY A 115 6.99 -1.08 -12.25
CA GLY A 115 7.31 -2.42 -11.80
C GLY A 115 7.05 -2.65 -10.32
N ILE A 116 6.36 -1.73 -9.65
CA ILE A 116 6.04 -1.86 -8.24
C ILE A 116 4.88 -2.81 -8.03
N VAL A 117 3.92 -2.80 -8.95
CA VAL A 117 2.80 -3.72 -8.96
C VAL A 117 2.92 -4.59 -10.20
N ALA A 118 2.63 -5.86 -10.02
CA ALA A 118 2.72 -6.83 -11.12
C ALA A 118 1.64 -6.62 -12.17
#